data_5481302cf6b45ad5ef4ec23b5f464ccc
#
_entry.id   5481302cf6b45ad5ef4ec23b5f464ccc
#
_cell.length_a   1.000
_cell.length_b   1.000
_cell.length_c   1.000
_cell.angle_alpha   90.00
_cell.angle_beta   90.00
_cell.angle_gamma   90.00
#
_symmetry.space_group_name_H-M   'P 1'
#
loop_
_entity.id
_entity.type
_entity.pdbx_description
1 polymer ?
#
loop_
_entity_poly.entity_id
_entity_poly.type
_entity_poly.pdbx_seq_one_letter_code
_entity_poly.pdbx_strand_id
1 'polypeptide(L)'
;MSWQFDTSYVQKPEPVFTTIFEDNLEFNNNLKESIIEYRNNNPESNNSNVNAWHSSYLTHKETSKFNHLIDIVLDACSVISKNQYQCPDVYFNVVNLWCMIYEKNNNTKIHNHFPSDFACCYYVDVEPDCSPIIFENNFEIKPENGMLIIWPAILDHEVPPTNGKRICISMNVDKKIYPYS
;
A
#
# COMPACT_ATOMS: atom_id res chain seq x y z
N MET A 1 -10.07 -35.14 14.88
CA MET A 1 -10.82 -35.01 13.62
C MET A 1 -9.86 -34.38 12.59
N SER A 2 -9.56 -35.06 11.49
CA SER A 2 -8.71 -34.50 10.41
C SER A 2 -9.62 -34.02 9.27
N TRP A 3 -9.43 -32.79 8.84
CA TRP A 3 -10.15 -32.21 7.70
C TRP A 3 -9.36 -32.49 6.42
N GLN A 4 -10.04 -32.92 5.36
CA GLN A 4 -9.49 -33.06 4.02
C GLN A 4 -10.41 -32.30 3.08
N PHE A 5 -9.81 -31.44 2.22
CA PHE A 5 -10.54 -30.60 1.27
C PHE A 5 -10.12 -30.93 -0.17
N ASP A 6 -11.11 -31.02 -1.04
CA ASP A 6 -10.88 -30.98 -2.48
C ASP A 6 -10.83 -29.51 -2.92
N THR A 7 -9.84 -29.16 -3.71
CA THR A 7 -9.62 -27.77 -4.15
C THR A 7 -9.97 -27.63 -5.63
N SER A 8 -10.84 -26.66 -5.93
CA SER A 8 -11.18 -26.24 -7.31
C SER A 8 -10.89 -24.75 -7.46
N TYR A 9 -10.41 -24.36 -8.63
CA TYR A 9 -10.04 -22.97 -8.93
C TYR A 9 -11.08 -22.32 -9.84
N VAL A 10 -11.56 -21.14 -9.45
CA VAL A 10 -12.40 -20.26 -10.28
C VAL A 10 -11.58 -19.03 -10.62
N GLN A 11 -11.33 -18.81 -11.90
CA GLN A 11 -10.65 -17.57 -12.34
C GLN A 11 -11.66 -16.43 -12.35
N LYS A 12 -11.36 -15.38 -11.58
CA LYS A 12 -12.06 -14.10 -11.59
C LYS A 12 -11.02 -13.00 -11.71
N PRO A 13 -11.16 -12.04 -12.62
CA PRO A 13 -10.27 -10.89 -12.64
C PRO A 13 -10.46 -10.06 -11.36
N GLU A 14 -9.36 -9.81 -10.66
CA GLU A 14 -9.35 -8.96 -9.48
C GLU A 14 -8.97 -7.53 -9.88
N PRO A 15 -9.73 -6.52 -9.45
CA PRO A 15 -9.48 -5.14 -9.84
C PRO A 15 -8.32 -4.53 -9.06
N VAL A 16 -7.55 -3.67 -9.74
CA VAL A 16 -6.62 -2.74 -9.11
C VAL A 16 -7.15 -1.32 -9.35
N PHE A 17 -7.30 -0.56 -8.28
CA PHE A 17 -7.85 0.80 -8.30
C PHE A 17 -6.73 1.82 -8.23
N THR A 18 -6.77 2.81 -9.12
CA THR A 18 -5.79 3.90 -9.14
C THR A 18 -6.48 5.25 -9.17
N THR A 19 -5.90 6.21 -8.46
CA THR A 19 -6.28 7.62 -8.54
C THR A 19 -5.05 8.49 -8.35
N ILE A 20 -5.06 9.69 -8.90
CA ILE A 20 -4.01 10.70 -8.68
C ILE A 20 -4.68 11.91 -8.04
N PHE A 21 -4.14 12.37 -6.92
CA PHE A 21 -4.62 13.58 -6.28
C PHE A 21 -4.08 14.80 -7.03
N GLU A 22 -4.98 15.63 -7.53
CA GLU A 22 -4.63 16.93 -8.09
C GLU A 22 -4.14 17.86 -6.97
N ASP A 23 -3.30 18.84 -7.32
CA ASP A 23 -2.73 19.84 -6.38
C ASP A 23 -2.05 19.24 -5.12
N ASN A 24 -1.39 18.10 -5.30
CA ASN A 24 -0.80 17.33 -4.21
C ASN A 24 0.57 17.84 -3.70
N LEU A 25 1.12 18.91 -4.27
CA LEU A 25 2.50 19.32 -4.03
C LEU A 25 2.81 19.63 -2.55
N GLU A 26 1.98 20.45 -1.91
CA GLU A 26 2.15 20.80 -0.49
C GLU A 26 1.97 19.55 0.41
N PHE A 27 0.95 18.77 0.13
CA PHE A 27 0.66 17.55 0.86
C PHE A 27 1.82 16.55 0.75
N ASN A 28 2.33 16.32 -0.46
CA ASN A 28 3.47 15.44 -0.69
C ASN A 28 4.76 15.95 -0.02
N ASN A 29 5.01 17.26 -0.05
CA ASN A 29 6.17 17.84 0.63
C ASN A 29 6.11 17.59 2.15
N ASN A 30 4.96 17.79 2.78
CA ASN A 30 4.76 17.53 4.20
C ASN A 30 4.96 16.06 4.56
N LEU A 31 4.45 15.14 3.72
CA LEU A 31 4.67 13.70 3.89
C LEU A 31 6.15 13.34 3.72
N LYS A 32 6.80 13.87 2.68
CA LYS A 32 8.22 13.63 2.40
C LYS A 32 9.11 14.08 3.56
N GLU A 33 8.90 15.28 4.08
CA GLU A 33 9.63 15.80 5.25
C GLU A 33 9.43 14.89 6.46
N SER A 34 8.20 14.47 6.73
CA SER A 34 7.86 13.57 7.83
C SER A 34 8.55 12.21 7.71
N ILE A 35 8.64 11.66 6.49
CA ILE A 35 9.31 10.37 6.24
C ILE A 35 10.83 10.51 6.41
N ILE A 36 11.43 11.60 5.90
CA ILE A 36 12.86 11.86 6.03
C ILE A 36 13.23 12.08 7.51
N GLU A 37 12.44 12.85 8.26
CA GLU A 37 12.63 13.05 9.69
C GLU A 37 12.55 11.72 10.45
N TYR A 38 11.55 10.88 10.12
CA TYR A 38 11.40 9.56 10.74
C TYR A 38 12.61 8.67 10.43
N ARG A 39 13.08 8.64 9.16
CA ARG A 39 14.27 7.90 8.76
C ARG A 39 15.53 8.35 9.51
N ASN A 40 15.71 9.65 9.67
CA ASN A 40 16.88 10.18 10.38
C ASN A 40 16.91 9.74 11.86
N ASN A 41 15.76 9.61 12.50
CA ASN A 41 15.63 9.11 13.86
C ASN A 41 15.65 7.58 13.94
N ASN A 42 15.36 6.88 12.84
CA ASN A 42 15.30 5.41 12.73
C ASN A 42 16.04 4.97 11.45
N PRO A 43 17.39 5.07 11.42
CA PRO A 43 18.16 4.83 10.20
C PRO A 43 18.21 3.37 9.78
N GLU A 44 18.00 2.44 10.72
CA GLU A 44 17.99 1.01 10.42
C GLU A 44 16.69 0.60 9.74
N SER A 45 16.81 -0.20 8.69
CA SER A 45 15.65 -0.73 7.99
C SER A 45 15.12 -1.99 8.66
N ASN A 46 13.80 -2.14 8.71
CA ASN A 46 13.21 -3.40 9.14
C ASN A 46 13.47 -4.51 8.12
N ASN A 47 13.72 -5.72 8.61
CA ASN A 47 13.84 -6.89 7.76
C ASN A 47 12.49 -7.22 7.11
N SER A 48 12.47 -7.24 5.78
CA SER A 48 11.27 -7.55 5.00
C SER A 48 11.66 -8.12 3.63
N ASN A 49 10.66 -8.36 2.78
CA ASN A 49 10.84 -8.67 1.37
C ASN A 49 11.29 -7.44 0.53
N VAL A 50 11.36 -6.27 1.15
CA VAL A 50 11.78 -5.00 0.55
C VAL A 50 13.28 -4.81 0.75
N ASN A 51 14.02 -4.74 -0.36
CA ASN A 51 15.43 -4.34 -0.36
C ASN A 51 15.52 -2.81 -0.56
N ALA A 52 15.08 -2.06 0.45
CA ALA A 52 15.09 -0.60 0.52
C ALA A 52 15.02 -0.18 1.99
N TRP A 53 15.17 1.11 2.30
CA TRP A 53 14.86 1.54 3.65
C TRP A 53 13.35 1.40 3.89
N HIS A 54 12.99 0.79 5.03
CA HIS A 54 11.64 0.42 5.42
C HIS A 54 11.41 0.78 6.88
N SER A 55 10.42 1.62 7.17
CA SER A 55 10.05 1.99 8.54
C SER A 55 9.38 0.85 9.30
N SER A 56 9.05 1.06 10.57
CA SER A 56 8.19 0.16 11.33
C SER A 56 6.85 -0.07 10.62
N TYR A 57 6.30 -1.29 10.68
CA TYR A 57 4.94 -1.59 10.21
C TYR A 57 3.84 -0.86 11.00
N LEU A 58 4.18 -0.32 12.16
CA LEU A 58 3.27 0.41 13.05
C LEU A 58 3.58 1.90 13.11
N THR A 59 4.22 2.47 12.09
CA THR A 59 4.60 3.89 12.04
C THR A 59 3.41 4.82 12.33
N HIS A 60 2.19 4.46 11.93
CA HIS A 60 0.98 5.23 12.23
C HIS A 60 0.60 5.27 13.73
N LYS A 61 1.13 4.38 14.55
CA LYS A 61 0.96 4.40 16.02
C LYS A 61 2.04 5.22 16.71
N GLU A 62 3.14 5.48 16.02
CA GLU A 62 4.29 6.21 16.56
C GLU A 62 4.21 7.71 16.26
N THR A 63 3.45 8.10 15.24
CA THR A 63 3.26 9.50 14.86
C THR A 63 1.91 9.73 14.18
N SER A 64 1.30 10.89 14.44
CA SER A 64 0.05 11.33 13.81
C SER A 64 0.23 12.02 12.45
N LYS A 65 1.47 12.18 11.97
CA LYS A 65 1.77 12.91 10.72
C LYS A 65 1.13 12.29 9.47
N PHE A 66 0.72 11.02 9.54
CA PHE A 66 0.09 10.29 8.43
C PHE A 66 -1.44 10.19 8.55
N ASN A 67 -2.06 10.76 9.61
CA ASN A 67 -3.50 10.58 9.86
C ASN A 67 -4.37 11.07 8.69
N HIS A 68 -4.04 12.22 8.09
CA HIS A 68 -4.80 12.72 6.96
C HIS A 68 -4.75 11.78 5.73
N LEU A 69 -3.60 11.16 5.43
CA LEU A 69 -3.51 10.15 4.38
C LEU A 69 -4.32 8.90 4.75
N ILE A 70 -4.31 8.49 6.02
CA ILE A 70 -5.12 7.37 6.51
C ILE A 70 -6.62 7.63 6.25
N ASP A 71 -7.12 8.82 6.61
CA ASP A 71 -8.52 9.19 6.39
C ASP A 71 -8.90 9.13 4.90
N ILE A 72 -8.04 9.62 4.02
CA ILE A 72 -8.21 9.54 2.56
C ILE A 72 -8.29 8.08 2.09
N VAL A 73 -7.39 7.21 2.55
CA VAL A 73 -7.37 5.79 2.17
C VAL A 73 -8.62 5.06 2.66
N LEU A 74 -9.07 5.34 3.89
CA LEU A 74 -10.27 4.72 4.45
C LEU A 74 -11.54 5.15 3.70
N ASP A 75 -11.64 6.42 3.30
CA ASP A 75 -12.72 6.90 2.46
C ASP A 75 -12.70 6.23 1.09
N ALA A 76 -11.53 6.16 0.44
CA ALA A 76 -11.37 5.47 -0.84
C ALA A 76 -11.78 3.98 -0.75
N CYS A 77 -11.38 3.25 0.29
CA CYS A 77 -11.79 1.86 0.51
C CYS A 77 -13.32 1.74 0.68
N SER A 78 -13.94 2.69 1.37
CA SER A 78 -15.40 2.73 1.54
C SER A 78 -16.12 2.97 0.21
N VAL A 79 -15.61 3.88 -0.62
CA VAL A 79 -16.14 4.14 -1.98
C VAL A 79 -15.99 2.90 -2.87
N ILE A 80 -14.84 2.23 -2.83
CA ILE A 80 -14.59 0.98 -3.56
C ILE A 80 -15.57 -0.11 -3.11
N SER A 81 -15.71 -0.29 -1.78
CA SER A 81 -16.63 -1.30 -1.22
C SER A 81 -18.06 -1.07 -1.69
N LYS A 82 -18.54 0.16 -1.65
CA LYS A 82 -19.89 0.53 -2.10
C LYS A 82 -20.07 0.30 -3.60
N ASN A 83 -19.15 0.79 -4.42
CA ASN A 83 -19.35 0.86 -5.87
C ASN A 83 -18.97 -0.45 -6.59
N GLN A 84 -17.90 -1.11 -6.18
CA GLN A 84 -17.39 -2.32 -6.82
C GLN A 84 -17.99 -3.60 -6.23
N TYR A 85 -18.13 -3.64 -4.90
CA TYR A 85 -18.59 -4.83 -4.19
C TYR A 85 -20.04 -4.74 -3.71
N GLN A 86 -20.71 -3.61 -3.93
CA GLN A 86 -22.11 -3.35 -3.53
C GLN A 86 -22.35 -3.53 -2.01
N CYS A 87 -21.34 -3.21 -1.21
CA CYS A 87 -21.34 -3.29 0.24
C CYS A 87 -21.19 -1.89 0.87
N PRO A 88 -22.29 -1.11 1.01
CA PRO A 88 -22.23 0.29 1.44
C PRO A 88 -21.94 0.46 2.95
N ASP A 89 -22.25 -0.54 3.77
CA ASP A 89 -22.19 -0.44 5.24
C ASP A 89 -20.93 -1.09 5.81
N VAL A 90 -19.85 -1.11 5.04
CA VAL A 90 -18.56 -1.63 5.49
C VAL A 90 -17.66 -0.49 5.92
N TYR A 91 -17.13 -0.60 7.13
CA TYR A 91 -16.13 0.29 7.67
C TYR A 91 -14.76 -0.39 7.66
N PHE A 92 -13.72 0.42 7.54
CA PHE A 92 -12.34 -0.06 7.45
C PHE A 92 -11.47 0.53 8.55
N ASN A 93 -10.33 -0.09 8.80
CA ASN A 93 -9.24 0.45 9.59
C ASN A 93 -7.88 0.08 8.99
N VAL A 94 -6.92 0.95 9.15
CA VAL A 94 -5.52 0.65 8.83
C VAL A 94 -4.93 -0.18 9.95
N VAL A 95 -4.46 -1.38 9.64
CA VAL A 95 -3.81 -2.28 10.60
C VAL A 95 -2.30 -2.14 10.61
N ASN A 96 -1.71 -1.84 9.44
CA ASN A 96 -0.30 -1.54 9.28
C ASN A 96 -0.13 -0.33 8.37
N LEU A 97 0.86 0.50 8.67
CA LEU A 97 1.36 1.55 7.80
C LEU A 97 2.88 1.61 7.90
N TRP A 98 3.55 1.61 6.77
CA TRP A 98 4.99 1.76 6.69
C TRP A 98 5.40 2.65 5.52
N CYS A 99 6.54 3.31 5.69
CA CYS A 99 7.17 4.15 4.69
C CYS A 99 8.35 3.41 4.06
N MET A 100 8.59 3.65 2.79
CA MET A 100 9.73 3.10 2.06
C MET A 100 10.44 4.19 1.26
N ILE A 101 11.78 4.12 1.26
CA ILE A 101 12.62 4.94 0.40
C ILE A 101 13.47 4.01 -0.44
N TYR A 102 13.20 3.98 -1.74
CA TYR A 102 13.97 3.24 -2.71
C TYR A 102 15.05 4.13 -3.31
N GLU A 103 16.24 3.60 -3.35
CA GLU A 103 17.38 4.13 -4.08
C GLU A 103 17.65 3.20 -5.29
N LYS A 104 18.63 3.56 -6.13
CA LYS A 104 19.01 2.75 -7.30
C LYS A 104 19.30 1.29 -6.92
N ASN A 105 18.80 0.36 -7.72
CA ASN A 105 18.87 -1.10 -7.55
C ASN A 105 18.04 -1.65 -6.38
N ASN A 106 17.33 -0.82 -5.62
CA ASN A 106 16.38 -1.34 -4.65
C ASN A 106 15.18 -1.99 -5.35
N ASN A 107 14.61 -2.99 -4.67
CA ASN A 107 13.52 -3.80 -5.22
C ASN A 107 12.62 -4.34 -4.10
N THR A 108 11.48 -4.86 -4.46
CA THR A 108 10.61 -5.65 -3.58
C THR A 108 10.34 -6.99 -4.24
N LYS A 109 10.60 -8.08 -3.51
CA LYS A 109 10.32 -9.44 -3.98
C LYS A 109 8.82 -9.68 -4.06
N ILE A 110 8.41 -10.61 -4.94
CA ILE A 110 7.02 -11.01 -5.08
C ILE A 110 6.42 -11.44 -3.73
N HIS A 111 5.24 -10.92 -3.42
CA HIS A 111 4.51 -11.19 -2.19
C HIS A 111 3.06 -10.69 -2.31
N ASN A 112 2.24 -11.03 -1.30
CA ASN A 112 0.92 -10.45 -1.09
C ASN A 112 0.75 -10.00 0.36
N HIS A 113 -0.43 -9.48 0.69
CA HIS A 113 -0.74 -8.95 2.01
C HIS A 113 -1.84 -9.73 2.74
N PHE A 114 -2.10 -10.98 2.30
CA PHE A 114 -3.03 -11.85 3.02
C PHE A 114 -2.62 -11.96 4.52
N PRO A 115 -3.53 -11.85 5.49
CA PRO A 115 -4.98 -11.97 5.41
C PRO A 115 -5.76 -10.63 5.38
N SER A 116 -5.12 -9.50 5.10
CA SER A 116 -5.83 -8.23 5.01
C SER A 116 -6.85 -8.20 3.85
N ASP A 117 -7.83 -7.30 3.90
CA ASP A 117 -8.83 -7.15 2.84
C ASP A 117 -8.26 -6.37 1.65
N PHE A 118 -7.64 -5.21 1.93
CA PHE A 118 -6.96 -4.39 0.93
C PHE A 118 -5.51 -4.12 1.32
N ALA A 119 -4.68 -3.96 0.30
CA ALA A 119 -3.41 -3.30 0.41
C ALA A 119 -3.42 -2.03 -0.44
N CYS A 120 -2.63 -1.04 -0.06
CA CYS A 120 -2.48 0.17 -0.84
C CYS A 120 -1.06 0.72 -0.79
N CYS A 121 -0.75 1.56 -1.78
CA CYS A 121 0.49 2.29 -1.86
C CYS A 121 0.21 3.72 -2.35
N TYR A 122 0.67 4.72 -1.60
CA TYR A 122 0.66 6.12 -1.98
C TYR A 122 2.07 6.58 -2.34
N TYR A 123 2.23 7.17 -3.52
CA TYR A 123 3.51 7.64 -4.04
C TYR A 123 3.71 9.11 -3.75
N VAL A 124 4.65 9.40 -2.84
CA VAL A 124 4.94 10.75 -2.31
C VAL A 124 5.89 11.51 -3.21
N ASP A 125 6.98 10.85 -3.64
CA ASP A 125 8.03 11.44 -4.46
C ASP A 125 8.62 10.37 -5.38
N VAL A 126 8.52 10.60 -6.68
CA VAL A 126 8.87 9.61 -7.72
C VAL A 126 9.69 10.25 -8.80
N GLU A 127 10.90 9.72 -9.03
CA GLU A 127 11.72 10.08 -10.19
C GLU A 127 11.25 9.35 -11.45
N PRO A 128 11.45 9.92 -12.66
CA PRO A 128 10.94 9.36 -13.92
C PRO A 128 11.39 7.93 -14.23
N ASP A 129 12.59 7.52 -13.76
CA ASP A 129 13.20 6.22 -14.03
C ASP A 129 12.84 5.14 -12.99
N CYS A 130 11.81 5.39 -12.18
CA CYS A 130 11.31 4.40 -11.23
C CYS A 130 10.68 3.21 -11.94
N SER A 131 10.98 2.01 -11.44
CA SER A 131 10.35 0.79 -11.91
C SER A 131 8.86 0.74 -11.54
N PRO A 132 8.01 0.12 -12.39
CA PRO A 132 6.60 -0.07 -12.07
C PRO A 132 6.41 -1.00 -10.86
N ILE A 133 5.22 -0.97 -10.27
CA ILE A 133 4.70 -2.11 -9.52
C ILE A 133 4.10 -3.10 -10.52
N ILE A 134 4.43 -4.38 -10.37
CA ILE A 134 3.98 -5.44 -11.28
C ILE A 134 3.10 -6.39 -10.49
N PHE A 135 1.89 -6.56 -10.93
CA PHE A 135 0.92 -7.52 -10.41
C PHE A 135 0.94 -8.82 -11.23
N GLU A 136 0.15 -9.79 -10.83
CA GLU A 136 -0.07 -11.03 -11.56
C GLU A 136 -0.34 -10.77 -13.05
N ASN A 137 0.01 -11.74 -13.90
CA ASN A 137 -0.11 -11.64 -15.37
C ASN A 137 0.69 -10.48 -16.01
N ASN A 138 1.74 -10.02 -15.35
CA ASN A 138 2.59 -8.90 -15.79
C ASN A 138 1.81 -7.58 -15.99
N PHE A 139 0.79 -7.35 -15.18
CA PHE A 139 0.09 -6.07 -15.20
C PHE A 139 0.92 -5.01 -14.46
N GLU A 140 1.41 -4.05 -15.22
CA GLU A 140 2.32 -3.01 -14.73
C GLU A 140 1.59 -1.69 -14.50
N ILE A 141 1.89 -1.04 -13.36
CA ILE A 141 1.47 0.34 -13.10
C ILE A 141 2.73 1.17 -12.84
N LYS A 142 2.97 2.15 -13.70
CA LYS A 142 4.07 3.11 -13.51
C LYS A 142 3.69 4.11 -12.41
N PRO A 143 4.53 4.28 -11.37
CA PRO A 143 4.22 5.20 -10.29
C PRO A 143 4.31 6.66 -10.73
N GLU A 144 3.43 7.50 -10.18
CA GLU A 144 3.41 8.95 -10.37
C GLU A 144 3.25 9.66 -9.03
N ASN A 145 3.74 10.91 -8.95
CA ASN A 145 3.58 11.72 -7.73
C ASN A 145 2.09 11.95 -7.41
N GLY A 146 1.70 11.67 -6.16
CA GLY A 146 0.31 11.78 -5.71
C GLY A 146 -0.59 10.62 -6.13
N MET A 147 -0.06 9.57 -6.75
CA MET A 147 -0.82 8.38 -7.10
C MET A 147 -1.10 7.53 -5.86
N LEU A 148 -2.35 7.14 -5.68
CA LEU A 148 -2.79 6.11 -4.76
C LEU A 148 -3.22 4.88 -5.56
N ILE A 149 -2.65 3.73 -5.22
CA ILE A 149 -3.08 2.42 -5.74
C ILE A 149 -3.68 1.64 -4.58
N ILE A 150 -4.85 1.02 -4.79
CA ILE A 150 -5.53 0.12 -3.84
C ILE A 150 -5.86 -1.18 -4.57
N TRP A 151 -5.60 -2.32 -3.93
CA TRP A 151 -5.88 -3.63 -4.51
C TRP A 151 -6.30 -4.65 -3.44
N PRO A 152 -7.02 -5.73 -3.81
CA PRO A 152 -7.27 -6.85 -2.93
C PRO A 152 -5.97 -7.44 -2.41
N ALA A 153 -5.85 -7.58 -1.11
CA ALA A 153 -4.60 -7.92 -0.44
C ALA A 153 -4.03 -9.30 -0.84
N ILE A 154 -4.85 -10.16 -1.46
CA ILE A 154 -4.45 -11.47 -1.94
C ILE A 154 -3.60 -11.42 -3.23
N LEU A 155 -3.62 -10.32 -3.99
CA LEU A 155 -2.89 -10.21 -5.25
C LEU A 155 -1.37 -10.18 -5.02
N ASP A 156 -0.68 -11.11 -5.63
CA ASP A 156 0.77 -11.11 -5.68
C ASP A 156 1.27 -9.93 -6.51
N HIS A 157 2.30 -9.27 -5.99
CA HIS A 157 2.94 -8.15 -6.67
C HIS A 157 4.42 -8.02 -6.29
N GLU A 158 5.16 -7.35 -7.15
CA GLU A 158 6.58 -7.08 -6.95
C GLU A 158 6.96 -5.69 -7.48
N VAL A 159 8.18 -5.28 -7.15
CA VAL A 159 8.83 -4.13 -7.76
C VAL A 159 10.22 -4.55 -8.22
N PRO A 160 10.49 -4.57 -9.52
CA PRO A 160 11.81 -4.83 -10.05
C PRO A 160 12.86 -3.82 -9.55
N PRO A 161 14.17 -4.14 -9.64
CA PRO A 161 15.21 -3.18 -9.31
C PRO A 161 15.00 -1.85 -10.02
N THR A 162 14.92 -0.76 -9.25
CA THR A 162 14.63 0.58 -9.78
C THR A 162 15.90 1.33 -10.16
N ASN A 163 15.83 2.20 -11.16
CA ASN A 163 16.90 3.15 -11.49
C ASN A 163 16.70 4.50 -10.81
N GLY A 164 15.44 4.93 -10.67
CA GLY A 164 15.07 6.18 -10.01
C GLY A 164 14.76 6.01 -8.54
N LYS A 165 14.93 7.08 -7.77
CA LYS A 165 14.52 7.15 -6.36
C LYS A 165 13.02 7.31 -6.25
N ARG A 166 12.41 6.67 -5.26
CA ARG A 166 11.01 6.92 -4.90
C ARG A 166 10.80 6.82 -3.40
N ILE A 167 9.85 7.61 -2.93
CA ILE A 167 9.34 7.60 -1.56
C ILE A 167 7.86 7.23 -1.65
N CYS A 168 7.46 6.21 -0.91
CA CYS A 168 6.06 5.79 -0.87
C CYS A 168 5.65 5.32 0.54
N ILE A 169 4.34 5.30 0.77
CA ILE A 169 3.70 4.84 1.99
C ILE A 169 2.76 3.71 1.62
N SER A 170 2.94 2.55 2.24
CA SER A 170 2.04 1.40 2.06
C SER A 170 1.25 1.13 3.32
N MET A 171 0.05 0.57 3.14
CA MET A 171 -0.86 0.23 4.23
C MET A 171 -1.56 -1.09 3.97
N ASN A 172 -1.84 -1.79 5.04
CA ASN A 172 -2.81 -2.89 5.08
C ASN A 172 -4.09 -2.39 5.72
N VAL A 173 -5.21 -2.71 5.09
CA VAL A 173 -6.53 -2.23 5.47
C VAL A 173 -7.48 -3.40 5.65
N ASP A 174 -8.11 -3.47 6.82
CA ASP A 174 -9.06 -4.52 7.16
C ASP A 174 -10.45 -3.96 7.41
N LYS A 175 -11.46 -4.75 7.11
CA LYS A 175 -12.84 -4.48 7.51
C LYS A 175 -12.94 -4.45 9.04
N LYS A 176 -13.68 -3.48 9.57
CA LYS A 176 -14.12 -3.50 10.96
C LYS A 176 -15.30 -4.46 11.08
N ILE A 177 -15.08 -5.56 11.80
CA ILE A 177 -16.16 -6.44 12.21
C ILE A 177 -16.71 -5.87 13.52
N TYR A 178 -17.93 -5.32 13.47
CA TYR A 178 -18.65 -5.04 14.71
C TYR A 178 -19.22 -6.36 15.23
N PRO A 179 -18.92 -6.74 16.49
CA PRO A 179 -19.62 -7.87 17.09
C PRO A 179 -21.11 -7.54 17.06
N TYR A 180 -21.90 -8.44 16.50
CA TYR A 180 -23.36 -8.33 16.57
C TYR A 180 -23.75 -8.19 18.04
N SER A 181 -24.41 -7.08 18.37
CA SER A 181 -24.99 -6.82 19.70
C SER A 181 -26.19 -7.73 19.95
#